data_89a652a90dec04ed3d1fc18bd82478fa
#
_entry.id   89a652a90dec04ed3d1fc18bd82478fa
#
_cell.length_a   1.000
_cell.length_b   1.000
_cell.length_c   1.000
_cell.angle_alpha   90.00
_cell.angle_beta   90.00
_cell.angle_gamma   90.00
#
_symmetry.space_group_name_H-M   'P 1'
#
loop_
_entity.id
_entity.type
_entity.pdbx_description
1 polymer ?
#
loop_
_entity_poly.entity_id
_entity_poly.type
_entity_poly.pdbx_seq_one_letter_code
_entity_poly.pdbx_strand_id
1 'polypeptide(L)'
;MENTIVDFHAHVYPEGCFADIVSRRTDFELARYPDGRTALFCRGTHVMSIPKDHDDLKKRLEIMDRAGVGVQVLSVGAVNIGWAGSRAAGAARLINDGLAAVCREYSGRFRFVAALPCESPMEMAAELDRALALGAAGVGVPTTIGDHSLDAPELREFWREMSRRRLMVLVHPTFPPNGPANDRGQFLAVGYPAETAMAATRLALSGVLEACPEARVAWSHCGGGLAMMMDRIDRGYQRYSNCPEPPSRYLRRCFFDTACAHGPALDCAAPRSA
;
A
#
# COMPACT_ATOMS: atom_id res chain seq x y z
N MET A 1 -25.86 -14.30 2.25
CA MET A 1 -25.03 -13.16 2.72
C MET A 1 -25.06 -12.14 1.62
N GLU A 2 -25.58 -10.95 1.88
CA GLU A 2 -25.50 -9.86 0.91
C GLU A 2 -24.02 -9.60 0.59
N ASN A 3 -23.70 -9.37 -0.68
CA ASN A 3 -22.34 -9.07 -1.12
C ASN A 3 -21.91 -7.74 -0.51
N THR A 4 -21.13 -7.79 0.55
CA THR A 4 -20.57 -6.59 1.20
C THR A 4 -19.44 -6.04 0.36
N ILE A 5 -19.54 -4.78 -0.07
CA ILE A 5 -18.45 -4.08 -0.73
C ILE A 5 -17.35 -3.81 0.31
N VAL A 6 -16.14 -4.24 0.01
CA VAL A 6 -14.93 -3.99 0.81
C VAL A 6 -14.03 -3.03 0.05
N ASP A 7 -13.82 -1.85 0.61
CA ASP A 7 -12.84 -0.89 0.12
C ASP A 7 -11.51 -1.13 0.86
N PHE A 8 -10.51 -1.66 0.17
CA PHE A 8 -9.20 -1.92 0.76
C PHE A 8 -8.13 -0.86 0.41
N HIS A 9 -8.55 0.27 -0.17
CA HIS A 9 -7.67 1.41 -0.44
C HIS A 9 -8.16 2.67 0.29
N ALA A 10 -8.09 2.64 1.60
CA ALA A 10 -8.47 3.76 2.44
C ALA A 10 -7.33 4.12 3.40
N HIS A 11 -7.12 5.44 3.60
CA HIS A 11 -6.05 5.93 4.46
C HIS A 11 -6.61 6.65 5.68
N VAL A 12 -5.98 6.40 6.82
CA VAL A 12 -6.14 7.17 8.06
C VAL A 12 -4.76 7.39 8.64
N TYR A 13 -4.50 8.61 9.08
CA TYR A 13 -3.21 8.99 9.66
C TYR A 13 -3.41 9.27 11.15
N PRO A 14 -3.05 8.32 12.04
CA PRO A 14 -3.13 8.54 13.48
C PRO A 14 -2.37 9.79 13.92
N GLU A 15 -2.85 10.42 14.99
CA GLU A 15 -2.20 11.59 15.57
C GLU A 15 -0.71 11.32 15.83
N GLY A 16 0.13 12.30 15.48
CA GLY A 16 1.58 12.16 15.62
C GLY A 16 2.30 11.45 14.45
N CYS A 17 1.58 10.78 13.53
CA CYS A 17 2.16 10.06 12.39
C CYS A 17 3.16 10.91 11.58
N PHE A 18 2.82 12.16 11.30
CA PHE A 18 3.68 13.05 10.52
C PHE A 18 4.70 13.81 11.38
N ALA A 19 4.39 14.08 12.64
CA ALA A 19 5.27 14.83 13.53
C ALA A 19 6.64 14.13 13.68
N ASP A 20 6.64 12.83 13.73
CA ASP A 20 7.86 12.02 13.85
C ASP A 20 8.73 12.07 12.59
N ILE A 21 8.10 12.08 11.42
CA ILE A 21 8.79 12.21 10.12
C ILE A 21 9.44 13.58 10.00
N VAL A 22 8.64 14.65 10.18
CA VAL A 22 9.06 16.02 9.96
C VAL A 22 10.09 16.49 10.99
N SER A 23 9.99 16.03 12.24
CA SER A 23 10.93 16.42 13.30
C SER A 23 12.37 15.96 13.05
N ARG A 24 12.60 15.05 12.12
CA ARG A 24 13.90 14.39 11.90
C ARG A 24 14.43 14.51 10.49
N ARG A 25 13.58 14.81 9.56
CA ARG A 25 13.90 14.92 8.14
C ARG A 25 13.78 16.35 7.72
N THR A 26 14.92 17.04 7.64
CA THR A 26 15.00 18.45 7.21
C THR A 26 14.56 18.67 5.77
N ASP A 27 14.46 17.59 4.99
CA ASP A 27 13.96 17.59 3.62
C ASP A 27 12.42 17.46 3.55
N PHE A 28 11.72 17.21 4.68
CA PHE A 28 10.27 17.18 4.75
C PHE A 28 9.71 18.41 5.49
N GLU A 29 8.58 18.92 5.02
CA GLU A 29 7.88 20.07 5.58
C GLU A 29 6.37 19.82 5.59
N LEU A 30 5.71 20.21 6.70
CA LEU A 30 4.26 20.27 6.80
C LEU A 30 3.78 21.70 6.64
N ALA A 31 2.98 21.94 5.61
CA ALA A 31 2.27 23.20 5.42
C ALA A 31 0.82 23.07 5.87
N ARG A 32 0.34 24.04 6.67
CA ARG A 32 -1.07 24.15 7.04
C ARG A 32 -1.70 25.29 6.27
N TYR A 33 -2.83 25.02 5.63
CA TYR A 33 -3.56 26.00 4.83
C TYR A 33 -4.70 26.64 5.63
N PRO A 34 -5.12 27.87 5.26
CA PRO A 34 -6.22 28.57 5.96
C PRO A 34 -7.56 27.80 5.93
N ASP A 35 -7.77 26.95 4.94
CA ASP A 35 -8.96 26.09 4.82
C ASP A 35 -8.91 24.86 5.73
N GLY A 36 -7.86 24.69 6.51
CA GLY A 36 -7.64 23.60 7.45
C GLY A 36 -6.98 22.36 6.86
N ARG A 37 -6.71 22.32 5.55
CA ARG A 37 -5.91 21.24 4.95
C ARG A 37 -4.49 21.29 5.46
N THR A 38 -3.88 20.13 5.56
CA THR A 38 -2.43 19.97 5.76
C THR A 38 -1.83 19.33 4.51
N ALA A 39 -0.63 19.74 4.12
CA ALA A 39 0.10 19.09 3.04
C ALA A 39 1.53 18.77 3.48
N LEU A 40 2.00 17.60 3.06
CA LEU A 40 3.37 17.17 3.23
C LEU A 40 4.15 17.47 1.95
N PHE A 41 5.29 18.11 2.09
CA PHE A 41 6.25 18.37 1.03
C PHE A 41 7.57 17.66 1.33
N CYS A 42 8.28 17.27 0.27
CA CYS A 42 9.67 16.81 0.33
C CYS A 42 10.49 17.64 -0.65
N ARG A 43 11.46 18.40 -0.15
CA ARG A 43 12.31 19.29 -0.97
C ARG A 43 11.52 20.20 -1.91
N GLY A 44 10.42 20.76 -1.39
CA GLY A 44 9.51 21.63 -2.14
C GLY A 44 8.56 20.90 -3.11
N THR A 45 8.67 19.58 -3.26
CA THR A 45 7.72 18.79 -4.05
C THR A 45 6.56 18.34 -3.19
N HIS A 46 5.34 18.52 -3.68
CA HIS A 46 4.13 18.08 -3.00
C HIS A 46 4.04 16.54 -2.96
N VAL A 47 4.03 15.99 -1.76
CA VAL A 47 3.93 14.53 -1.53
C VAL A 47 2.47 14.09 -1.40
N MET A 48 1.71 14.79 -0.54
CA MET A 48 0.30 14.48 -0.31
C MET A 48 -0.44 15.63 0.35
N SER A 49 -1.75 15.65 0.20
CA SER A 49 -2.64 16.54 0.96
C SER A 49 -3.56 15.74 1.86
N ILE A 50 -3.76 16.26 3.06
CA ILE A 50 -4.66 15.70 4.07
C ILE A 50 -5.80 16.71 4.24
N PRO A 51 -7.03 16.36 3.85
CA PRO A 51 -8.20 17.21 4.08
C PRO A 51 -8.37 17.52 5.57
N LYS A 52 -8.99 18.67 5.89
CA LYS A 52 -9.24 19.07 7.29
C LYS A 52 -10.12 18.11 8.07
N ASP A 53 -11.00 17.43 7.36
CA ASP A 53 -11.98 16.46 7.90
C ASP A 53 -11.55 15.01 7.66
N HIS A 54 -10.25 14.81 7.41
CA HIS A 54 -9.69 13.48 7.18
C HIS A 54 -9.93 12.54 8.37
N ASP A 55 -9.91 13.09 9.58
CA ASP A 55 -10.07 12.34 10.83
C ASP A 55 -11.55 12.29 11.29
N ASP A 56 -12.50 12.88 10.54
CA ASP A 56 -13.91 12.77 10.82
C ASP A 56 -14.46 11.40 10.37
N LEU A 57 -14.29 10.42 11.25
CA LEU A 57 -14.71 9.05 11.00
C LEU A 57 -16.23 8.90 10.92
N LYS A 58 -17.01 9.78 11.57
CA LYS A 58 -18.48 9.76 11.46
C LYS A 58 -18.91 10.16 10.06
N LYS A 59 -18.38 11.27 9.55
CA LYS A 59 -18.60 11.70 8.17
C LYS A 59 -18.14 10.64 7.16
N ARG A 60 -17.03 9.96 7.42
CA ARG A 60 -16.55 8.85 6.60
C ARG A 60 -17.54 7.70 6.55
N LEU A 61 -18.13 7.30 7.70
CA LEU A 61 -19.15 6.27 7.76
C LEU A 61 -20.40 6.65 6.96
N GLU A 62 -20.86 7.90 7.05
CA GLU A 62 -21.99 8.39 6.24
C GLU A 62 -21.71 8.29 4.73
N ILE A 63 -20.47 8.57 4.31
CA ILE A 63 -20.04 8.42 2.91
C ILE A 63 -20.03 6.94 2.51
N MET A 64 -19.49 6.07 3.36
CA MET A 64 -19.48 4.62 3.14
C MET A 64 -20.91 4.08 2.99
N ASP A 65 -21.83 4.49 3.87
CA ASP A 65 -23.23 4.05 3.82
C ASP A 65 -23.91 4.46 2.51
N ARG A 66 -23.72 5.72 2.09
CA ARG A 66 -24.24 6.20 0.80
C ARG A 66 -23.64 5.47 -0.41
N ALA A 67 -22.38 5.04 -0.31
CA ALA A 67 -21.69 4.31 -1.36
C ALA A 67 -21.93 2.78 -1.32
N GLY A 68 -22.66 2.27 -0.33
CA GLY A 68 -22.85 0.84 -0.13
C GLY A 68 -21.60 0.09 0.33
N VAL A 69 -20.60 0.81 0.85
CA VAL A 69 -19.35 0.22 1.37
C VAL A 69 -19.58 -0.26 2.80
N GLY A 70 -19.54 -1.57 3.00
CA GLY A 70 -19.73 -2.16 4.32
C GLY A 70 -18.48 -2.09 5.19
N VAL A 71 -17.31 -2.29 4.61
CA VAL A 71 -16.02 -2.32 5.33
C VAL A 71 -14.97 -1.53 4.56
N GLN A 72 -14.19 -0.72 5.28
CA GLN A 72 -12.93 -0.17 4.78
C GLN A 72 -11.74 -0.82 5.48
N VAL A 73 -10.68 -1.09 4.71
CA VAL A 73 -9.38 -1.54 5.21
C VAL A 73 -8.43 -0.35 5.24
N LEU A 74 -8.07 0.07 6.42
CA LEU A 74 -7.28 1.28 6.66
C LEU A 74 -5.77 1.01 6.54
N SER A 75 -5.07 1.93 5.94
CA SER A 75 -3.60 1.94 5.85
C SER A 75 -3.09 3.38 6.00
N VAL A 76 -1.77 3.56 6.06
CA VAL A 76 -1.13 4.88 5.99
C VAL A 76 -0.65 5.24 4.57
N GLY A 77 -1.03 4.43 3.58
CA GLY A 77 -0.82 4.71 2.15
C GLY A 77 0.59 5.11 1.79
N ALA A 78 0.74 6.33 1.29
CA ALA A 78 2.01 6.86 0.79
C ALA A 78 3.06 7.14 1.88
N VAL A 79 2.73 6.98 3.17
CA VAL A 79 3.71 7.15 4.25
C VAL A 79 4.62 5.93 4.32
N ASN A 80 5.90 6.15 4.07
CA ASN A 80 6.91 5.12 4.24
C ASN A 80 7.48 5.15 5.65
N ILE A 81 7.30 4.09 6.40
CA ILE A 81 7.83 3.96 7.77
C ILE A 81 9.34 4.11 7.80
N GLY A 82 10.04 3.66 6.75
CA GLY A 82 11.48 3.82 6.60
C GLY A 82 11.97 5.28 6.64
N TRP A 83 11.08 6.26 6.36
CA TRP A 83 11.43 7.68 6.54
C TRP A 83 11.74 8.04 8.01
N ALA A 84 11.26 7.27 8.96
CA ALA A 84 11.58 7.45 10.37
C ALA A 84 12.98 6.94 10.75
N GLY A 85 13.71 6.29 9.84
CA GLY A 85 15.06 5.77 10.04
C GLY A 85 15.14 4.84 11.26
N SER A 86 16.09 5.06 12.15
CA SER A 86 16.28 4.25 13.37
C SER A 86 15.07 4.19 14.32
N ARG A 87 14.02 4.96 14.06
CA ARG A 87 12.75 4.95 14.83
C ARG A 87 11.60 4.28 14.09
N ALA A 88 11.86 3.61 12.99
CA ALA A 88 10.83 2.95 12.20
C ALA A 88 9.93 2.02 13.04
N ALA A 89 10.50 1.28 13.99
CA ALA A 89 9.75 0.44 14.91
C ALA A 89 8.79 1.24 15.81
N GLY A 90 9.23 2.39 16.34
CA GLY A 90 8.37 3.29 17.13
C GLY A 90 7.25 3.90 16.30
N ALA A 91 7.55 4.34 15.08
CA ALA A 91 6.57 4.88 14.15
C ALA A 91 5.53 3.81 13.74
N ALA A 92 5.97 2.60 13.45
CA ALA A 92 5.08 1.48 13.14
C ALA A 92 4.12 1.18 14.30
N ARG A 93 4.62 1.14 15.53
CA ARG A 93 3.78 0.93 16.73
C ARG A 93 2.74 2.01 16.90
N LEU A 94 3.14 3.29 16.81
CA LEU A 94 2.22 4.42 16.92
C LEU A 94 1.08 4.30 15.91
N ILE A 95 1.42 4.00 14.65
CA ILE A 95 0.45 3.86 13.58
C ILE A 95 -0.47 2.67 13.83
N ASN A 96 0.06 1.49 14.16
CA ASN A 96 -0.73 0.30 14.36
C ASN A 96 -1.65 0.41 15.58
N ASP A 97 -1.20 1.04 16.66
CA ASP A 97 -2.02 1.30 17.85
C ASP A 97 -3.17 2.24 17.52
N GLY A 98 -2.91 3.31 16.76
CA GLY A 98 -3.95 4.26 16.35
C GLY A 98 -4.97 3.64 15.40
N LEU A 99 -4.52 2.88 14.38
CA LEU A 99 -5.44 2.17 13.48
C LEU A 99 -6.26 1.11 14.21
N ALA A 100 -5.66 0.37 15.14
CA ALA A 100 -6.37 -0.60 15.97
C ALA A 100 -7.41 0.07 16.87
N ALA A 101 -7.11 1.26 17.41
CA ALA A 101 -8.07 2.03 18.20
C ALA A 101 -9.30 2.41 17.37
N VAL A 102 -9.11 2.91 16.15
CA VAL A 102 -10.21 3.21 15.21
C VAL A 102 -11.06 1.96 14.93
N CYS A 103 -10.41 0.83 14.66
CA CYS A 103 -11.13 -0.42 14.37
C CYS A 103 -11.94 -0.93 15.57
N ARG A 104 -11.48 -0.70 16.79
CA ARG A 104 -12.22 -1.06 18.02
C ARG A 104 -13.42 -0.14 18.23
N GLU A 105 -13.25 1.18 18.06
CA GLU A 105 -14.30 2.18 18.25
C GLU A 105 -15.46 1.97 17.26
N TYR A 106 -15.15 1.64 16.01
CA TYR A 106 -16.12 1.42 14.95
C TYR A 106 -16.14 -0.05 14.50
N SER A 107 -16.36 -0.94 15.46
CA SER A 107 -16.33 -2.39 15.24
C SER A 107 -17.20 -2.82 14.06
N GLY A 108 -16.64 -3.65 13.20
CA GLY A 108 -17.32 -4.18 12.01
C GLY A 108 -17.23 -3.29 10.76
N ARG A 109 -16.91 -1.99 10.89
CA ARG A 109 -16.84 -1.06 9.76
C ARG A 109 -15.42 -0.84 9.25
N PHE A 110 -14.43 -0.94 10.12
CA PHE A 110 -13.03 -0.79 9.76
C PHE A 110 -12.23 -2.04 10.08
N ARG A 111 -11.25 -2.30 9.24
CA ARG A 111 -10.13 -3.21 9.44
C ARG A 111 -8.86 -2.42 9.15
N PHE A 112 -7.69 -2.93 9.49
CA PHE A 112 -6.44 -2.28 9.13
C PHE A 112 -5.40 -3.28 8.66
N VAL A 113 -4.47 -2.81 7.86
CA VAL A 113 -3.22 -3.51 7.53
C VAL A 113 -2.09 -2.88 8.33
N ALA A 114 -1.24 -3.73 8.88
CA ALA A 114 -0.14 -3.31 9.74
C ALA A 114 0.93 -2.56 8.93
N ALA A 115 1.41 -1.45 9.47
CA ALA A 115 2.65 -0.82 9.05
C ALA A 115 3.83 -1.54 9.71
N LEU A 116 4.89 -1.86 8.98
CA LEU A 116 6.01 -2.65 9.48
C LEU A 116 7.34 -1.92 9.29
N PRO A 117 8.28 -2.05 10.27
CA PRO A 117 9.66 -1.54 10.15
C PRO A 117 10.50 -2.50 9.28
N CYS A 118 10.23 -2.50 7.98
CA CYS A 118 10.71 -3.52 7.05
C CYS A 118 12.24 -3.53 6.83
N GLU A 119 12.96 -2.53 7.33
CA GLU A 119 14.43 -2.43 7.24
C GLU A 119 15.16 -3.32 8.27
N SER A 120 14.43 -3.80 9.30
CA SER A 120 14.94 -4.69 10.33
C SER A 120 14.10 -5.96 10.39
N PRO A 121 14.57 -7.11 9.90
CA PRO A 121 13.80 -8.36 9.89
C PRO A 121 13.30 -8.78 11.28
N MET A 122 14.10 -8.58 12.32
CA MET A 122 13.73 -8.92 13.69
C MET A 122 12.62 -8.01 14.22
N GLU A 123 12.74 -6.70 14.03
CA GLU A 123 11.71 -5.73 14.45
C GLU A 123 10.43 -5.90 13.64
N MET A 124 10.56 -6.19 12.34
CA MET A 124 9.45 -6.49 11.45
C MET A 124 8.64 -7.70 11.95
N ALA A 125 9.31 -8.81 12.29
CA ALA A 125 8.64 -10.01 12.78
C ALA A 125 7.93 -9.75 14.13
N ALA A 126 8.59 -9.06 15.05
CA ALA A 126 8.01 -8.73 16.35
C ALA A 126 6.79 -7.81 16.22
N GLU A 127 6.86 -6.79 15.35
CA GLU A 127 5.75 -5.87 15.12
C GLU A 127 4.60 -6.53 14.34
N LEU A 128 4.90 -7.43 13.42
CA LEU A 128 3.89 -8.23 12.73
C LEU A 128 3.06 -9.05 13.73
N ASP A 129 3.72 -9.80 14.62
CA ASP A 129 3.03 -10.60 15.63
C ASP A 129 2.16 -9.73 16.56
N ARG A 130 2.70 -8.58 16.98
CA ARG A 130 1.97 -7.62 17.82
C ARG A 130 0.75 -7.04 17.08
N ALA A 131 0.91 -6.60 15.85
CA ALA A 131 -0.18 -6.02 15.06
C ALA A 131 -1.28 -7.03 14.76
N LEU A 132 -0.93 -8.28 14.48
CA LEU A 132 -1.91 -9.37 14.32
C LEU A 132 -2.70 -9.61 15.61
N ALA A 133 -2.03 -9.57 16.78
CA ALA A 133 -2.70 -9.64 18.08
C ALA A 133 -3.63 -8.45 18.34
N LEU A 134 -3.36 -7.27 17.76
CA LEU A 134 -4.25 -6.11 17.77
C LEU A 134 -5.40 -6.20 16.76
N GLY A 135 -5.44 -7.22 15.92
CA GLY A 135 -6.50 -7.45 14.94
C GLY A 135 -6.19 -6.96 13.51
N ALA A 136 -4.92 -6.75 13.16
CA ALA A 136 -4.54 -6.45 11.78
C ALA A 136 -5.02 -7.57 10.83
N ALA A 137 -5.59 -7.18 9.70
CA ALA A 137 -6.10 -8.10 8.68
C ALA A 137 -5.02 -8.53 7.66
N GLY A 138 -3.85 -7.95 7.76
CA GLY A 138 -2.72 -8.17 6.87
C GLY A 138 -1.64 -7.12 7.08
N VAL A 139 -0.81 -6.89 6.08
CA VAL A 139 0.27 -5.91 6.14
C VAL A 139 0.21 -4.93 4.97
N GLY A 140 0.61 -3.69 5.19
CA GLY A 140 0.82 -2.67 4.16
C GLY A 140 2.31 -2.47 3.95
N VAL A 141 2.77 -2.58 2.71
CA VAL A 141 4.18 -2.39 2.35
C VAL A 141 4.33 -1.43 1.17
N PRO A 142 5.42 -0.64 1.13
CA PRO A 142 5.72 0.17 -0.04
C PRO A 142 6.17 -0.69 -1.23
N THR A 143 6.21 -0.11 -2.43
CA THR A 143 6.75 -0.77 -3.64
C THR A 143 8.25 -1.04 -3.55
N THR A 144 8.94 -0.31 -2.67
CA THR A 144 10.35 -0.49 -2.34
C THR A 144 10.55 -0.38 -0.82
N ILE A 145 11.37 -1.22 -0.24
CA ILE A 145 11.70 -1.24 1.19
C ILE A 145 13.17 -0.85 1.33
N GLY A 146 13.43 0.33 1.90
CA GLY A 146 14.75 0.93 1.80
C GLY A 146 15.17 1.08 0.34
N ASP A 147 16.32 0.53 -0.03
CA ASP A 147 16.81 0.49 -1.41
C ASP A 147 16.46 -0.83 -2.12
N HIS A 148 15.69 -1.71 -1.48
CA HIS A 148 15.33 -3.02 -2.00
C HIS A 148 13.97 -3.01 -2.70
N SER A 149 13.91 -3.57 -3.90
CA SER A 149 12.64 -3.91 -4.53
C SER A 149 11.99 -5.12 -3.84
N LEU A 150 10.68 -5.27 -3.97
CA LEU A 150 9.94 -6.33 -3.29
C LEU A 150 10.38 -7.76 -3.66
N ASP A 151 11.04 -7.93 -4.80
CA ASP A 151 11.61 -9.19 -5.27
C ASP A 151 13.05 -9.45 -4.79
N ALA A 152 13.63 -8.54 -4.00
CA ALA A 152 15.00 -8.67 -3.52
C ALA A 152 15.21 -9.94 -2.68
N PRO A 153 16.38 -10.58 -2.76
CA PRO A 153 16.69 -11.79 -1.99
C PRO A 153 16.49 -11.62 -0.48
N GLU A 154 16.73 -10.43 0.05
CA GLU A 154 16.59 -10.05 1.46
C GLU A 154 15.14 -10.14 1.95
N LEU A 155 14.17 -10.00 1.03
CA LEU A 155 12.74 -10.07 1.33
C LEU A 155 12.13 -11.46 1.13
N ARG A 156 12.90 -12.47 0.77
CA ARG A 156 12.39 -13.84 0.56
C ARG A 156 11.74 -14.41 1.81
N GLU A 157 12.32 -14.17 2.97
CA GLU A 157 11.75 -14.66 4.24
C GLU A 157 10.45 -13.93 4.58
N PHE A 158 10.36 -12.65 4.33
CA PHE A 158 9.11 -11.90 4.43
C PHE A 158 8.00 -12.57 3.60
N TRP A 159 8.26 -12.86 2.32
CA TRP A 159 7.26 -13.48 1.44
C TRP A 159 6.88 -14.89 1.89
N ARG A 160 7.84 -15.69 2.36
CA ARG A 160 7.56 -17.02 2.94
C ARG A 160 6.64 -16.92 4.14
N GLU A 161 6.88 -15.97 5.02
CA GLU A 161 6.05 -15.75 6.20
C GLU A 161 4.65 -15.27 5.83
N MET A 162 4.50 -14.36 4.86
CA MET A 162 3.20 -13.93 4.34
C MET A 162 2.43 -15.12 3.75
N SER A 163 3.11 -15.98 3.00
CA SER A 163 2.52 -17.19 2.41
C SER A 163 2.12 -18.20 3.49
N ARG A 164 3.03 -18.51 4.43
CA ARG A 164 2.79 -19.46 5.51
C ARG A 164 1.58 -19.08 6.37
N ARG A 165 1.40 -17.80 6.65
CA ARG A 165 0.27 -17.26 7.44
C ARG A 165 -0.94 -16.88 6.58
N ARG A 166 -0.86 -17.00 5.25
CA ARG A 166 -1.94 -16.62 4.30
C ARG A 166 -2.39 -15.18 4.46
N LEU A 167 -1.45 -14.28 4.73
CA LEU A 167 -1.74 -12.89 4.99
C LEU A 167 -1.98 -12.09 3.71
N MET A 168 -2.85 -11.08 3.82
CA MET A 168 -2.98 -10.04 2.81
C MET A 168 -1.77 -9.10 2.87
N VAL A 169 -1.18 -8.83 1.72
CA VAL A 169 -0.11 -7.83 1.55
C VAL A 169 -0.63 -6.74 0.63
N LEU A 170 -1.01 -5.60 1.20
CA LEU A 170 -1.38 -4.42 0.43
C LEU A 170 -0.11 -3.69 0.02
N VAL A 171 0.14 -3.59 -1.28
CA VAL A 171 1.28 -2.87 -1.82
C VAL A 171 0.84 -1.49 -2.29
N HIS A 172 1.41 -0.45 -1.69
CA HIS A 172 1.12 0.94 -2.02
C HIS A 172 2.41 1.72 -2.26
N PRO A 173 2.57 2.44 -3.40
CA PRO A 173 3.76 3.24 -3.67
C PRO A 173 3.90 4.37 -2.67
N THR A 174 5.13 4.80 -2.46
CA THR A 174 5.47 5.94 -1.61
C THR A 174 6.29 6.94 -2.40
N PHE A 175 6.25 8.21 -1.98
CA PHE A 175 7.07 9.23 -2.62
C PHE A 175 8.56 8.92 -2.43
N PRO A 176 9.36 8.84 -3.51
CA PRO A 176 10.80 8.65 -3.38
C PRO A 176 11.45 9.95 -2.89
N PRO A 177 12.14 9.96 -1.73
CA PRO A 177 12.77 11.18 -1.19
C PRO A 177 13.77 11.81 -2.16
N ASN A 178 14.37 10.99 -3.04
CA ASN A 178 15.29 11.42 -4.08
C ASN A 178 14.61 11.71 -5.43
N GLY A 179 13.28 11.75 -5.47
CA GLY A 179 12.52 12.09 -6.67
C GLY A 179 12.75 13.53 -7.16
N PRO A 180 12.28 13.86 -8.36
CA PRO A 180 12.46 15.19 -8.93
C PRO A 180 11.75 16.24 -8.10
N ALA A 181 12.42 17.38 -7.85
CA ALA A 181 11.81 18.53 -7.22
C ALA A 181 10.81 19.21 -8.17
N ASN A 182 9.70 19.74 -7.62
CA ASN A 182 8.69 20.49 -8.38
C ASN A 182 8.11 19.74 -9.59
N ASP A 183 7.78 18.46 -9.42
CA ASP A 183 7.27 17.61 -10.47
C ASP A 183 5.84 17.94 -10.96
N ARG A 184 5.24 19.02 -10.45
CA ARG A 184 3.88 19.48 -10.78
C ARG A 184 2.79 18.43 -10.54
N GLY A 185 2.99 17.56 -9.57
CA GLY A 185 2.06 16.47 -9.26
C GLY A 185 2.14 15.27 -10.21
N GLN A 186 3.10 15.22 -11.12
CA GLN A 186 3.26 14.09 -12.05
C GLN A 186 3.48 12.78 -11.31
N PHE A 187 4.19 12.81 -10.19
CA PHE A 187 4.44 11.60 -9.41
C PHE A 187 3.14 11.05 -8.81
N LEU A 188 2.26 11.91 -8.29
CA LEU A 188 0.94 11.49 -7.81
C LEU A 188 0.07 10.92 -8.93
N ALA A 189 0.06 11.59 -10.08
CA ALA A 189 -0.84 11.26 -11.19
C ALA A 189 -0.39 10.02 -11.98
N VAL A 190 0.92 9.88 -12.20
CA VAL A 190 1.49 8.85 -13.09
C VAL A 190 2.54 8.01 -12.37
N GLY A 191 3.37 8.62 -11.54
CA GLY A 191 4.47 7.94 -10.85
C GLY A 191 3.98 6.82 -9.93
N TYR A 192 2.99 7.07 -9.07
CA TYR A 192 2.44 6.04 -8.20
C TYR A 192 1.85 4.85 -8.97
N PRO A 193 0.99 5.04 -9.98
CA PRO A 193 0.56 3.93 -10.84
C PRO A 193 1.72 3.19 -11.50
N ALA A 194 2.70 3.92 -12.03
CA ALA A 194 3.87 3.31 -12.68
C ALA A 194 4.71 2.47 -11.71
N GLU A 195 4.98 2.98 -10.51
CA GLU A 195 5.66 2.23 -9.43
C GLU A 195 4.92 0.95 -9.08
N THR A 196 3.59 1.01 -8.96
CA THR A 196 2.76 -0.17 -8.72
C THR A 196 2.93 -1.21 -9.83
N ALA A 197 2.83 -0.79 -11.10
CA ALA A 197 2.97 -1.69 -12.23
C ALA A 197 4.36 -2.33 -12.31
N MET A 198 5.41 -1.54 -12.06
CA MET A 198 6.78 -2.03 -12.04
C MET A 198 7.02 -3.05 -10.92
N ALA A 199 6.58 -2.75 -9.69
CA ALA A 199 6.72 -3.65 -8.56
C ALA A 199 5.99 -4.98 -8.78
N ALA A 200 4.77 -4.93 -9.29
CA ALA A 200 3.98 -6.12 -9.60
C ALA A 200 4.62 -6.98 -10.69
N THR A 201 5.11 -6.35 -11.77
CA THR A 201 5.80 -7.04 -12.86
C THR A 201 7.08 -7.72 -12.37
N ARG A 202 7.90 -7.02 -11.59
CA ARG A 202 9.13 -7.58 -11.00
C ARG A 202 8.83 -8.76 -10.10
N LEU A 203 7.84 -8.63 -9.22
CA LEU A 203 7.46 -9.71 -8.30
C LEU A 203 6.97 -10.96 -9.04
N ALA A 204 6.22 -10.78 -10.13
CA ALA A 204 5.78 -11.89 -10.97
C ALA A 204 6.93 -12.57 -11.73
N LEU A 205 7.91 -11.79 -12.23
CA LEU A 205 9.05 -12.31 -12.99
C LEU A 205 10.12 -12.97 -12.11
N SER A 206 10.21 -12.59 -10.83
CA SER A 206 11.26 -13.06 -9.90
C SER A 206 11.06 -14.46 -9.37
N GLY A 207 9.86 -15.04 -9.57
CA GLY A 207 9.47 -16.33 -9.00
C GLY A 207 8.98 -16.27 -7.55
N VAL A 208 8.90 -15.10 -6.94
CA VAL A 208 8.37 -14.96 -5.56
C VAL A 208 6.92 -15.44 -5.48
N LEU A 209 6.06 -15.03 -6.43
CA LEU A 209 4.66 -15.44 -6.46
C LEU A 209 4.46 -16.93 -6.76
N GLU A 210 5.42 -17.57 -7.44
CA GLU A 210 5.46 -19.02 -7.61
C GLU A 210 5.84 -19.73 -6.30
N ALA A 211 6.91 -19.25 -5.66
CA ALA A 211 7.43 -19.84 -4.42
C ALA A 211 6.51 -19.61 -3.20
N CYS A 212 5.68 -18.57 -3.25
CA CYS A 212 4.82 -18.12 -2.16
C CYS A 212 3.34 -18.05 -2.58
N PRO A 213 2.72 -19.16 -3.02
CA PRO A 213 1.40 -19.13 -3.65
C PRO A 213 0.24 -18.72 -2.73
N GLU A 214 0.41 -18.86 -1.42
CA GLU A 214 -0.61 -18.53 -0.43
C GLU A 214 -0.53 -17.07 0.05
N ALA A 215 0.50 -16.31 -0.35
CA ALA A 215 0.56 -14.86 -0.10
C ALA A 215 -0.51 -14.16 -0.94
N ARG A 216 -1.38 -13.40 -0.29
CA ARG A 216 -2.49 -12.69 -0.92
C ARG A 216 -2.07 -11.26 -1.21
N VAL A 217 -1.61 -10.99 -2.41
CA VAL A 217 -1.12 -9.65 -2.77
C VAL A 217 -2.24 -8.80 -3.35
N ALA A 218 -2.39 -7.60 -2.80
CA ALA A 218 -3.32 -6.58 -3.28
C ALA A 218 -2.53 -5.37 -3.79
N TRP A 219 -2.80 -4.99 -5.02
CA TRP A 219 -2.13 -3.89 -5.70
C TRP A 219 -3.00 -2.64 -5.71
N SER A 220 -2.43 -1.52 -5.32
CA SER A 220 -3.09 -0.21 -5.40
C SER A 220 -3.20 0.30 -6.84
N HIS A 221 -4.01 1.36 -7.03
CA HIS A 221 -4.15 2.10 -8.30
C HIS A 221 -4.53 1.20 -9.49
N CYS A 222 -5.44 0.25 -9.29
CA CYS A 222 -5.87 -0.71 -10.33
C CYS A 222 -4.68 -1.43 -10.99
N GLY A 223 -3.61 -1.70 -10.22
CA GLY A 223 -2.36 -2.31 -10.73
C GLY A 223 -1.55 -1.40 -11.64
N GLY A 224 -1.82 -0.08 -11.67
CA GLY A 224 -1.02 0.87 -12.43
C GLY A 224 -1.05 0.69 -13.96
N GLY A 225 -2.12 0.13 -14.49
CA GLY A 225 -2.25 -0.12 -15.93
C GLY A 225 -1.71 -1.48 -16.41
N LEU A 226 -1.42 -2.40 -15.50
CA LEU A 226 -0.97 -3.77 -15.82
C LEU A 226 -1.89 -4.48 -16.81
N ALA A 227 -3.21 -4.29 -16.69
CA ALA A 227 -4.18 -4.92 -17.57
C ALA A 227 -3.91 -4.64 -19.06
N MET A 228 -3.44 -3.43 -19.38
CA MET A 228 -3.09 -3.04 -20.76
C MET A 228 -1.75 -3.63 -21.23
N MET A 229 -0.91 -4.10 -20.31
CA MET A 229 0.45 -4.56 -20.59
C MET A 229 0.63 -6.07 -20.47
N MET A 230 -0.40 -6.82 -20.08
CA MET A 230 -0.29 -8.26 -19.78
C MET A 230 0.34 -9.07 -20.92
N ASP A 231 -0.16 -8.94 -22.14
CA ASP A 231 0.39 -9.67 -23.29
C ASP A 231 1.84 -9.29 -23.60
N ARG A 232 2.18 -8.02 -23.35
CA ARG A 232 3.56 -7.54 -23.50
C ARG A 232 4.49 -8.12 -22.45
N ILE A 233 4.03 -8.22 -21.19
CA ILE A 233 4.77 -8.82 -20.08
C ILE A 233 5.00 -10.32 -20.33
N ASP A 234 4.00 -11.02 -20.84
CA ASP A 234 4.08 -12.45 -21.12
C ASP A 234 4.97 -12.76 -22.34
N ARG A 235 5.10 -11.81 -23.25
CA ARG A 235 5.87 -12.03 -24.49
C ARG A 235 7.35 -12.13 -24.21
N GLY A 236 7.89 -13.34 -24.32
CA GLY A 236 9.31 -13.60 -24.17
C GLY A 236 9.83 -13.47 -22.72
N TYR A 237 8.98 -13.66 -21.74
CA TYR A 237 9.33 -13.60 -20.32
C TYR A 237 10.46 -14.57 -19.95
N GLN A 238 10.59 -15.72 -20.64
CA GLN A 238 11.65 -16.70 -20.43
C GLN A 238 13.06 -16.13 -20.61
N ARG A 239 13.21 -14.97 -21.26
CA ARG A 239 14.49 -14.26 -21.38
C ARG A 239 14.91 -13.58 -20.08
N TYR A 240 13.95 -13.36 -19.17
CA TYR A 240 14.12 -12.55 -17.95
C TYR A 240 13.76 -13.30 -16.68
N SER A 241 13.15 -14.48 -16.81
CA SER A 241 12.59 -15.22 -15.68
C SER A 241 12.71 -16.72 -15.91
N ASN A 242 12.98 -17.45 -14.82
CA ASN A 242 12.93 -18.89 -14.78
C ASN A 242 11.56 -19.44 -14.28
N CYS A 243 10.55 -18.58 -14.20
CA CYS A 243 9.20 -19.02 -13.80
C CYS A 243 8.65 -20.00 -14.83
N PRO A 244 8.00 -21.09 -14.38
CA PRO A 244 7.41 -22.09 -15.27
C PRO A 244 6.21 -21.55 -16.07
N GLU A 245 5.47 -20.61 -15.47
CA GLU A 245 4.27 -20.05 -16.06
C GLU A 245 4.47 -18.56 -16.46
N PRO A 246 3.69 -18.06 -17.43
CA PRO A 246 3.70 -16.63 -17.78
C PRO A 246 3.35 -15.73 -16.58
N PRO A 247 3.95 -14.53 -16.46
CA PRO A 247 3.70 -13.60 -15.38
C PRO A 247 2.23 -13.27 -15.15
N SER A 248 1.43 -13.19 -16.21
CA SER A 248 -0.02 -12.94 -16.11
C SER A 248 -0.76 -14.01 -15.28
N ARG A 249 -0.28 -15.25 -15.27
CA ARG A 249 -0.86 -16.33 -14.45
C ARG A 249 -0.74 -16.03 -12.95
N TYR A 250 0.41 -15.47 -12.53
CA TYR A 250 0.64 -15.07 -11.15
C TYR A 250 -0.15 -13.81 -10.80
N LEU A 251 -0.14 -12.81 -11.68
CA LEU A 251 -0.83 -11.55 -11.47
C LEU A 251 -2.36 -11.72 -11.40
N ARG A 252 -2.95 -12.66 -12.16
CA ARG A 252 -4.39 -12.97 -12.07
C ARG A 252 -4.83 -13.56 -10.73
N ARG A 253 -3.91 -14.02 -9.89
CA ARG A 253 -4.21 -14.48 -8.52
C ARG A 253 -4.19 -13.34 -7.51
N CYS A 254 -3.70 -12.18 -7.90
CA CYS A 254 -3.63 -11.00 -7.05
C CYS A 254 -4.98 -10.25 -7.04
N PHE A 255 -5.13 -9.37 -6.07
CA PHE A 255 -6.24 -8.45 -5.95
C PHE A 255 -5.83 -7.07 -6.47
N PHE A 256 -6.79 -6.35 -6.99
CA PHE A 256 -6.59 -5.00 -7.50
C PHE A 256 -7.71 -4.11 -6.96
N ASP A 257 -7.36 -2.92 -6.49
CA ASP A 257 -8.37 -1.93 -6.15
C ASP A 257 -8.97 -1.29 -7.40
N THR A 258 -9.90 -0.39 -7.19
CA THR A 258 -10.53 0.40 -8.26
C THR A 258 -10.16 1.88 -8.17
N ALA A 259 -9.19 2.24 -7.32
CA ALA A 259 -8.74 3.61 -7.18
C ALA A 259 -8.11 4.11 -8.48
N CYS A 260 -8.40 5.35 -8.84
CA CYS A 260 -7.92 5.99 -10.06
C CYS A 260 -8.41 5.36 -11.38
N ALA A 261 -9.28 4.35 -11.31
CA ALA A 261 -9.84 3.72 -12.51
C ALA A 261 -11.13 4.42 -12.95
N HIS A 262 -11.21 4.73 -14.23
CA HIS A 262 -12.46 5.13 -14.88
C HIS A 262 -13.08 3.93 -15.61
N GLY A 263 -14.37 4.04 -16.04
CA GLY A 263 -15.10 2.92 -16.62
C GLY A 263 -14.32 2.06 -17.61
N PRO A 264 -13.73 2.60 -18.70
CA PRO A 264 -12.95 1.83 -19.66
C PRO A 264 -11.73 1.10 -19.06
N ALA A 265 -11.08 1.68 -18.05
CA ALA A 265 -9.96 1.03 -17.37
C ALA A 265 -10.42 -0.14 -16.51
N LEU A 266 -11.57 0.00 -15.85
CA LEU A 266 -12.19 -1.10 -15.10
C LEU A 266 -12.58 -2.26 -16.02
N ASP A 267 -13.16 -1.97 -17.20
CA ASP A 267 -13.51 -2.97 -18.19
C ASP A 267 -12.28 -3.75 -18.70
N CYS A 268 -11.13 -3.06 -18.81
CA CYS A 268 -9.86 -3.72 -19.16
C CYS A 268 -9.31 -4.59 -18.02
N ALA A 269 -9.52 -4.18 -16.77
CA ALA A 269 -9.00 -4.88 -15.60
C ALA A 269 -9.89 -6.03 -15.16
N ALA A 270 -11.20 -5.97 -15.45
CA ALA A 270 -12.15 -7.01 -15.08
C ALA A 270 -11.83 -8.34 -15.77
N PRO A 271 -11.97 -9.49 -15.08
CA PRO A 271 -11.83 -10.78 -15.72
C PRO A 271 -12.90 -10.89 -16.82
N ARG A 272 -12.48 -11.10 -18.05
CA ARG A 272 -13.42 -11.47 -19.10
C ARG A 272 -13.98 -12.84 -18.74
N SER A 273 -15.30 -12.95 -18.61
CA SER A 273 -15.98 -14.25 -18.58
C SER A 273 -15.55 -15.04 -19.82
N ALA A 274 -14.95 -16.20 -19.60
CA ALA A 274 -14.56 -17.14 -20.65
C ALA A 274 -15.80 -17.68 -21.35
#